data_39e45645d5587126ffa4f91fdb594207
#
_entry.id   39e45645d5587126ffa4f91fdb594207
#
_cell.length_a   1.000
_cell.length_b   1.000
_cell.length_c   1.000
_cell.angle_alpha   90.00
_cell.angle_beta   90.00
_cell.angle_gamma   90.00
#
_symmetry.space_group_name_H-M   'P 1'
#
loop_
_entity.id
_entity.type
_entity.pdbx_description
1 polymer ?
#
loop_
_entity_poly.entity_id
_entity_poly.type
_entity_poly.pdbx_seq_one_letter_code
_entity_poly.pdbx_strand_id
1 'polypeptide(L)'
;MQRDRAGGVGRAAINQAPLRRRTFDPRLRPFDLAANLVTTLRRSRAIPPDHLLRHVFETARDYADAKHILQATPVARPVIYTLVGCRPDERCIIERTEVGERTRCDDLVAANDWLDRLPHWEGRIVATKILTSTFEEAIENSRLRCEGLVQWRGSFALDSFGWLQPSVLNACTRIAVEMCPAHSILRAVGYELAAGRDLPDPVTLPCRLTLDRMVA
;
A
#
# COMPACT_ATOMS: atom_id res chain seq x y z
N MET A 1 24.42 27.70 2.01
CA MET A 1 24.60 26.25 1.77
C MET A 1 23.22 25.70 1.38
N GLN A 2 22.92 25.76 0.11
CA GLN A 2 21.63 25.44 -0.50
C GLN A 2 21.52 23.92 -0.57
N ARG A 3 20.61 23.35 0.20
CA ARG A 3 20.31 21.92 0.08
C ARG A 3 19.44 21.74 -1.15
N ASP A 4 20.02 21.21 -2.19
CA ASP A 4 19.27 20.64 -3.32
C ASP A 4 18.41 19.48 -2.79
N ARG A 5 17.18 19.77 -2.42
CA ARG A 5 16.16 18.77 -2.13
C ARG A 5 15.59 18.22 -3.45
N ALA A 6 16.47 17.75 -4.32
CA ALA A 6 16.11 17.14 -5.59
C ALA A 6 15.82 15.63 -5.47
N GLY A 7 15.46 15.14 -4.30
CA GLY A 7 15.10 13.75 -4.07
C GLY A 7 13.67 13.65 -3.58
N GLY A 8 12.71 13.82 -4.46
CA GLY A 8 11.31 13.59 -4.11
C GLY A 8 11.08 12.11 -3.85
N VAL A 9 10.77 11.73 -2.60
CA VAL A 9 10.24 10.41 -2.27
C VAL A 9 8.78 10.40 -2.68
N GLY A 10 8.46 9.61 -3.70
CA GLY A 10 7.09 9.37 -4.10
C GLY A 10 6.47 8.26 -3.26
N ARG A 11 5.28 8.01 -3.46
CA ARG A 11 4.25 7.20 -2.82
C ARG A 11 4.72 5.99 -2.02
N ALA A 12 4.14 5.80 -0.83
CA ALA A 12 3.98 4.51 -0.20
C ALA A 12 2.50 4.19 0.00
N ALA A 13 2.07 3.03 -0.48
CA ALA A 13 0.76 2.51 -0.14
C ALA A 13 0.91 1.59 1.06
N ILE A 14 0.11 1.82 2.09
CA ILE A 14 0.07 0.95 3.26
C ILE A 14 -1.05 -0.04 3.08
N ASN A 15 -0.69 -1.31 3.11
CA ASN A 15 -1.67 -2.35 3.24
C ASN A 15 -1.44 -3.13 4.52
N GLN A 16 -2.46 -3.19 5.37
CA GLN A 16 -2.35 -3.77 6.68
C GLN A 16 -3.16 -5.05 6.76
N ALA A 17 -2.48 -6.13 7.11
CA ALA A 17 -3.12 -7.29 7.70
C ALA A 17 -2.91 -7.24 9.23
N PRO A 18 -3.82 -6.63 10.00
CA PRO A 18 -3.63 -6.44 11.43
C PRO A 18 -3.66 -7.75 12.20
N LEU A 19 -4.23 -8.79 11.62
CA LEU A 19 -4.39 -10.10 12.25
C LEU A 19 -3.82 -11.18 11.35
N ARG A 20 -3.06 -12.09 11.94
CA ARG A 20 -2.48 -13.25 11.27
C ARG A 20 -3.27 -14.49 11.56
N ARG A 21 -3.50 -15.28 10.54
CA ARG A 21 -3.99 -16.64 10.70
C ARG A 21 -2.80 -17.59 10.84
N ARG A 22 -2.75 -18.31 11.95
CA ARG A 22 -1.73 -19.34 12.20
C ARG A 22 -2.29 -20.75 12.09
N THR A 23 -3.61 -20.88 12.09
CA THR A 23 -4.32 -22.15 12.04
C THR A 23 -5.37 -22.14 10.95
N PHE A 24 -5.53 -23.28 10.28
CA PHE A 24 -6.58 -23.45 9.26
C PHE A 24 -7.93 -23.89 9.87
N ASP A 25 -7.90 -24.47 11.09
CA ASP A 25 -9.11 -24.92 11.76
C ASP A 25 -9.86 -23.72 12.38
N PRO A 26 -11.11 -23.47 11.98
CA PRO A 26 -11.92 -22.40 12.57
C PRO A 26 -12.11 -22.52 14.09
N ARG A 27 -12.02 -23.71 14.65
CA ARG A 27 -12.13 -23.96 16.10
C ARG A 27 -10.95 -23.42 16.88
N LEU A 28 -9.80 -23.26 16.21
CA LEU A 28 -8.56 -22.77 16.82
C LEU A 28 -8.38 -21.25 16.67
N ARG A 29 -9.34 -20.54 16.10
CA ARG A 29 -9.32 -19.06 15.99
C ARG A 29 -9.04 -18.31 17.30
N PRO A 30 -9.53 -18.75 18.46
CA PRO A 30 -9.16 -18.10 19.73
C PRO A 30 -7.65 -18.11 20.00
N PHE A 31 -6.95 -19.16 19.58
CA PHE A 31 -5.48 -19.24 19.70
C PHE A 31 -4.78 -18.23 18.77
N ASP A 32 -5.30 -18.04 17.57
CA ASP A 32 -4.77 -17.03 16.66
C ASP A 32 -4.95 -15.61 17.22
N LEU A 33 -6.10 -15.33 17.80
CA LEU A 33 -6.37 -14.05 18.46
C LEU A 33 -5.46 -13.83 19.67
N ALA A 34 -5.31 -14.83 20.52
CA ALA A 34 -4.41 -14.76 21.68
C ALA A 34 -2.95 -14.56 21.26
N ALA A 35 -2.48 -15.32 20.26
CA ALA A 35 -1.13 -15.18 19.73
C ALA A 35 -0.88 -13.81 19.07
N ASN A 36 -1.87 -13.25 18.36
CA ASN A 36 -1.80 -11.91 17.80
C ASN A 36 -1.76 -10.85 18.91
N LEU A 37 -2.58 -10.99 19.95
CA LEU A 37 -2.56 -10.09 21.11
C LEU A 37 -1.21 -10.10 21.81
N VAL A 38 -0.66 -11.27 22.11
CA VAL A 38 0.67 -11.40 22.72
C VAL A 38 1.75 -10.79 21.84
N THR A 39 1.68 -11.02 20.52
CA THR A 39 2.63 -10.42 19.58
C THR A 39 2.53 -8.90 19.57
N THR A 40 1.33 -8.36 19.57
CA THR A 40 1.07 -6.91 19.62
C THR A 40 1.60 -6.30 20.91
N LEU A 41 1.34 -6.90 22.05
CA LEU A 41 1.80 -6.44 23.36
C LEU A 41 3.34 -6.47 23.47
N ARG A 42 3.97 -7.53 22.99
CA ARG A 42 5.44 -7.65 22.98
C ARG A 42 6.12 -6.61 22.08
N ARG A 43 5.43 -6.14 21.06
CA ARG A 43 5.97 -5.22 20.03
C ARG A 43 5.40 -3.81 20.11
N SER A 44 4.76 -3.47 21.22
CA SER A 44 4.18 -2.15 21.45
C SER A 44 5.18 -0.97 21.33
N ARG A 45 6.49 -1.27 21.36
CA ARG A 45 7.56 -0.26 21.19
C ARG A 45 8.01 -0.06 19.75
N ALA A 46 7.59 -0.92 18.81
CA ALA A 46 7.92 -0.75 17.40
C ALA A 46 7.04 0.34 16.77
N ILE A 47 7.56 0.98 15.74
CA ILE A 47 6.88 2.11 15.09
C ILE A 47 5.69 1.60 14.26
N PRO A 48 4.49 2.19 14.38
CA PRO A 48 3.40 1.93 13.44
C PRO A 48 3.82 2.23 11.99
N PRO A 49 3.43 1.40 11.00
CA PRO A 49 3.85 1.56 9.62
C PRO A 49 3.60 2.94 9.01
N ASP A 50 2.47 3.55 9.33
CA ASP A 50 2.06 4.88 8.89
C ASP A 50 2.93 5.98 9.51
N HIS A 51 3.33 5.84 10.78
CA HIS A 51 4.26 6.75 11.42
C HIS A 51 5.68 6.62 10.84
N LEU A 52 6.12 5.40 10.54
CA LEU A 52 7.40 5.19 9.85
C LEU A 52 7.39 5.85 8.48
N LEU A 53 6.31 5.68 7.73
CA LEU A 53 6.16 6.32 6.43
C LEU A 53 6.24 7.85 6.52
N ARG A 54 5.52 8.43 7.47
CA ARG A 54 5.59 9.87 7.73
C ARG A 54 7.01 10.31 8.09
N HIS A 55 7.68 9.57 8.96
CA HIS A 55 9.06 9.83 9.34
C HIS A 55 10.00 9.85 8.13
N VAL A 56 9.84 8.89 7.21
CA VAL A 56 10.61 8.85 5.95
C VAL A 56 10.40 10.13 5.13
N PHE A 57 9.15 10.58 4.95
CA PHE A 57 8.87 11.83 4.23
C PHE A 57 9.48 13.07 4.87
N GLU A 58 9.59 13.07 6.20
CA GLU A 58 10.14 14.20 6.95
C GLU A 58 11.67 14.21 6.99
N THR A 59 12.32 13.03 6.92
CA THR A 59 13.74 12.91 7.25
C THR A 59 14.62 12.34 6.16
N ALA A 60 14.08 11.51 5.25
CA ALA A 60 14.89 10.89 4.22
C ALA A 60 15.50 11.93 3.28
N ARG A 61 16.76 11.75 2.95
CA ARG A 61 17.53 12.68 2.11
C ARG A 61 17.31 12.40 0.62
N ASP A 62 17.14 11.13 0.29
CA ASP A 62 16.97 10.64 -1.07
C ASP A 62 16.23 9.28 -1.08
N TYR A 63 16.06 8.72 -2.27
CA TYR A 63 15.38 7.42 -2.44
C TYR A 63 16.09 6.27 -1.74
N ALA A 64 17.42 6.23 -1.78
CA ALA A 64 18.20 5.15 -1.17
C ALA A 64 18.08 5.18 0.36
N ASP A 65 18.13 6.36 0.94
CA ASP A 65 17.93 6.59 2.37
C ASP A 65 16.51 6.21 2.80
N ALA A 66 15.50 6.66 2.05
CA ALA A 66 14.10 6.28 2.28
C ALA A 66 13.89 4.76 2.23
N LYS A 67 14.43 4.10 1.21
CA LYS A 67 14.39 2.65 1.06
C LYS A 67 15.03 1.95 2.25
N HIS A 68 16.22 2.39 2.64
CA HIS A 68 16.95 1.82 3.79
C HIS A 68 16.16 1.97 5.09
N ILE A 69 15.61 3.14 5.37
CA ILE A 69 14.81 3.38 6.58
C ILE A 69 13.59 2.45 6.60
N LEU A 70 12.87 2.34 5.48
CA LEU A 70 11.71 1.45 5.38
C LEU A 70 12.06 -0.03 5.52
N GLN A 71 13.25 -0.45 5.09
CA GLN A 71 13.73 -1.82 5.20
C GLN A 71 14.25 -2.15 6.60
N ALA A 72 15.01 -1.26 7.22
CA ALA A 72 15.74 -1.54 8.44
C ALA A 72 14.94 -1.29 9.73
N THR A 73 14.06 -0.29 9.73
CA THR A 73 13.35 0.10 10.96
C THR A 73 12.29 -0.92 11.36
N PRO A 74 12.29 -1.43 12.60
CA PRO A 74 11.26 -2.35 13.08
C PRO A 74 9.86 -1.74 13.03
N VAL A 75 8.90 -2.50 12.50
CA VAL A 75 7.50 -2.10 12.41
C VAL A 75 6.61 -2.90 13.36
N ALA A 76 5.59 -2.26 13.90
CA ALA A 76 4.68 -2.87 14.86
C ALA A 76 3.77 -3.94 14.24
N ARG A 77 3.59 -3.90 12.93
CA ARG A 77 2.70 -4.81 12.17
C ARG A 77 3.15 -4.93 10.72
N PRO A 78 2.74 -6.00 10.01
CA PRO A 78 3.06 -6.18 8.60
C PRO A 78 2.52 -5.06 7.73
N VAL A 79 3.26 -4.75 6.66
CA VAL A 79 2.90 -3.69 5.70
C VAL A 79 3.55 -3.93 4.35
N ILE A 80 2.90 -3.47 3.30
CA ILE A 80 3.47 -3.38 1.95
C ILE A 80 3.66 -1.90 1.63
N TYR A 81 4.90 -1.49 1.39
CA TYR A 81 5.23 -0.16 0.90
C TYR A 81 5.52 -0.20 -0.60
N THR A 82 4.93 0.73 -1.33
CA THR A 82 5.34 1.04 -2.71
C THR A 82 6.13 2.34 -2.66
N LEU A 83 7.40 2.29 -3.03
CA LEU A 83 8.30 3.44 -3.02
C LEU A 83 8.72 3.79 -4.45
N VAL A 84 8.58 5.06 -4.79
CA VAL A 84 8.97 5.61 -6.09
C VAL A 84 9.76 6.90 -5.86
N GLY A 85 10.89 7.04 -6.53
CA GLY A 85 11.71 8.25 -6.54
C GLY A 85 11.54 9.07 -7.81
N CYS A 86 12.50 9.94 -8.07
CA CYS A 86 12.47 10.85 -9.23
C CYS A 86 13.09 10.26 -10.49
N ARG A 87 13.89 9.19 -10.37
CA ARG A 87 14.52 8.53 -11.52
C ARG A 87 13.76 7.27 -11.92
N PRO A 88 13.83 6.83 -13.17
CA PRO A 88 13.11 5.65 -13.65
C PRO A 88 13.46 4.34 -12.92
N ASP A 89 14.66 4.23 -12.41
CA ASP A 89 15.18 3.08 -11.66
C ASP A 89 14.85 3.15 -10.16
N GLU A 90 14.37 4.27 -9.67
CA GLU A 90 14.01 4.49 -8.28
C GLU A 90 12.57 4.04 -8.00
N ARG A 91 12.36 2.73 -7.98
CA ARG A 91 11.05 2.15 -7.70
C ARG A 91 11.21 0.76 -7.08
N CYS A 92 10.42 0.47 -6.06
CA CYS A 92 10.37 -0.86 -5.47
C CYS A 92 9.08 -1.07 -4.68
N ILE A 93 8.79 -2.33 -4.40
CA ILE A 93 7.81 -2.73 -3.40
C ILE A 93 8.54 -3.42 -2.27
N ILE A 94 8.28 -2.98 -1.04
CA ILE A 94 8.88 -3.50 0.18
C ILE A 94 7.78 -4.18 0.98
N GLU A 95 7.81 -5.49 1.02
CA GLU A 95 6.90 -6.32 1.82
C GLU A 95 7.55 -6.55 3.18
N ARG A 96 6.96 -6.02 4.24
CA ARG A 96 7.51 -6.05 5.60
C ARG A 96 6.68 -6.91 6.52
N THR A 97 7.34 -7.83 7.21
CA THR A 97 6.85 -8.36 8.49
C THR A 97 7.51 -7.58 9.63
N GLU A 98 7.15 -7.89 10.87
CA GLU A 98 7.80 -7.29 12.04
C GLU A 98 9.25 -7.72 12.21
N VAL A 99 9.65 -8.84 11.59
CA VAL A 99 10.97 -9.46 11.77
C VAL A 99 11.80 -9.55 10.51
N GLY A 100 11.20 -9.26 9.35
CA GLY A 100 11.90 -9.41 8.08
C GLY A 100 11.28 -8.54 6.99
N GLU A 101 11.98 -8.51 5.87
CA GLU A 101 11.55 -7.77 4.70
C GLU A 101 11.84 -8.57 3.42
N ARG A 102 11.08 -8.28 2.38
CA ARG A 102 11.37 -8.68 1.02
C ARG A 102 11.14 -7.48 0.11
N THR A 103 12.17 -7.12 -0.61
CA THR A 103 12.10 -6.02 -1.58
C THR A 103 12.18 -6.55 -3.00
N ARG A 104 11.27 -6.09 -3.86
CA ARG A 104 11.26 -6.41 -5.29
C ARG A 104 11.25 -5.13 -6.12
N CYS A 105 12.02 -5.14 -7.22
CA CYS A 105 12.20 -3.98 -8.11
C CYS A 105 11.61 -4.23 -9.51
N ASP A 106 11.32 -5.47 -9.85
CA ASP A 106 10.86 -5.86 -11.19
C ASP A 106 9.35 -5.99 -11.29
N ASP A 107 8.70 -6.64 -10.34
CA ASP A 107 7.25 -6.72 -10.26
C ASP A 107 6.72 -5.66 -9.30
N LEU A 108 6.23 -4.56 -9.87
CA LEU A 108 5.89 -3.34 -9.13
C LEU A 108 4.38 -3.17 -8.89
N VAL A 109 3.61 -4.21 -9.06
CA VAL A 109 2.20 -4.23 -8.70
C VAL A 109 2.03 -4.86 -7.33
N ALA A 110 1.28 -4.21 -6.47
CA ALA A 110 0.90 -4.73 -5.17
C ALA A 110 -0.58 -4.43 -4.88
N ALA A 111 -1.25 -5.41 -4.30
CA ALA A 111 -2.56 -5.23 -3.70
C ALA A 111 -2.47 -5.50 -2.19
N ASN A 112 -3.41 -6.25 -1.64
CA ASN A 112 -3.50 -6.42 -0.19
C ASN A 112 -2.81 -7.69 0.33
N ASP A 113 -2.23 -8.50 -0.52
CA ASP A 113 -1.54 -9.73 -0.12
C ASP A 113 -0.10 -9.74 -0.62
N TRP A 114 0.73 -10.53 0.05
CA TRP A 114 2.10 -10.77 -0.37
C TRP A 114 2.13 -11.46 -1.72
N LEU A 115 3.14 -11.17 -2.50
CA LEU A 115 3.34 -11.87 -3.78
C LEU A 115 3.61 -13.35 -3.55
N ASP A 116 4.49 -13.66 -2.60
CA ASP A 116 4.76 -15.04 -2.22
C ASP A 116 4.19 -15.35 -0.83
N ARG A 117 3.71 -16.57 -0.66
CA ARG A 117 3.29 -17.07 0.63
C ARG A 117 4.51 -17.18 1.56
N LEU A 118 4.48 -16.47 2.65
CA LEU A 118 5.46 -16.67 3.70
C LEU A 118 5.09 -17.92 4.52
N PRO A 119 6.03 -18.84 4.77
CA PRO A 119 5.79 -19.99 5.63
C PRO A 119 5.23 -19.53 6.98
N HIS A 120 4.17 -20.20 7.44
CA HIS A 120 3.51 -19.93 8.73
C HIS A 120 2.87 -18.53 8.86
N TRP A 121 2.65 -17.82 7.73
CA TRP A 121 2.03 -16.52 7.75
C TRP A 121 0.97 -16.40 6.68
N GLU A 122 -0.29 -16.42 7.04
CA GLU A 122 -1.40 -16.08 6.18
C GLU A 122 -1.91 -14.69 6.54
N GLY A 123 -1.85 -13.80 5.57
CA GLY A 123 -1.93 -12.36 5.72
C GLY A 123 -3.20 -11.79 6.28
N ARG A 124 -4.25 -12.58 6.47
CA ARG A 124 -5.50 -12.06 6.99
C ARG A 124 -6.29 -13.06 7.82
N ILE A 125 -6.67 -12.65 9.00
CA ILE A 125 -7.94 -13.08 9.58
C ILE A 125 -8.94 -12.03 9.15
N VAL A 126 -9.86 -12.36 8.26
CA VAL A 126 -11.06 -11.54 8.07
C VAL A 126 -11.86 -11.69 9.37
N ALA A 127 -11.65 -10.75 10.27
CA ALA A 127 -12.50 -10.62 11.42
C ALA A 127 -13.88 -10.21 10.91
N THR A 128 -14.76 -11.21 10.80
CA THR A 128 -16.20 -11.06 10.79
C THR A 128 -16.78 -9.78 10.18
N LYS A 129 -17.45 -9.91 9.05
CA LYS A 129 -18.60 -9.07 8.57
C LYS A 129 -18.48 -7.53 8.55
N ILE A 130 -17.34 -6.93 8.79
CA ILE A 130 -17.21 -5.48 8.60
C ILE A 130 -17.29 -5.10 7.12
N LEU A 131 -16.93 -6.03 6.26
CA LEU A 131 -17.05 -5.91 4.80
C LEU A 131 -17.52 -7.27 4.24
N THR A 132 -18.69 -7.72 4.47
CA THR A 132 -19.44 -8.80 3.80
C THR A 132 -18.68 -9.88 2.99
N SER A 133 -17.36 -9.91 3.01
CA SER A 133 -16.53 -10.83 2.22
C SER A 133 -15.95 -11.93 3.09
N THR A 134 -15.90 -13.13 2.55
CA THR A 134 -15.14 -14.25 3.13
C THR A 134 -13.62 -14.00 2.97
N PHE A 135 -12.82 -14.82 3.63
CA PHE A 135 -11.37 -14.78 3.51
C PHE A 135 -10.93 -15.08 2.06
N GLU A 136 -11.55 -16.05 1.45
CA GLU A 136 -11.32 -16.48 0.06
C GLU A 136 -11.67 -15.37 -0.92
N GLU A 137 -12.79 -14.70 -0.75
CA GLU A 137 -13.20 -13.55 -1.57
C GLU A 137 -12.22 -12.37 -1.43
N ALA A 138 -11.69 -12.13 -0.24
CA ALA A 138 -10.72 -11.07 -0.02
C ALA A 138 -9.38 -11.34 -0.72
N ILE A 139 -8.90 -12.59 -0.70
CA ILE A 139 -7.70 -13.03 -1.43
C ILE A 139 -7.94 -12.91 -2.93
N GLU A 140 -9.06 -13.42 -3.41
CA GLU A 140 -9.42 -13.38 -4.83
C GLU A 140 -9.54 -11.94 -5.34
N ASN A 141 -10.18 -11.06 -4.60
CA ASN A 141 -10.24 -9.64 -4.92
C ASN A 141 -8.84 -9.00 -5.01
N SER A 142 -7.94 -9.34 -4.10
CA SER A 142 -6.56 -8.86 -4.12
C SER A 142 -5.82 -9.36 -5.37
N ARG A 143 -5.97 -10.64 -5.71
CA ARG A 143 -5.39 -11.26 -6.91
C ARG A 143 -5.90 -10.60 -8.19
N LEU A 144 -7.21 -10.45 -8.33
CA LEU A 144 -7.82 -9.84 -9.51
C LEU A 144 -7.38 -8.38 -9.71
N ARG A 145 -7.18 -7.63 -8.64
CA ARG A 145 -6.64 -6.26 -8.74
C ARG A 145 -5.20 -6.23 -9.22
N CYS A 146 -4.36 -7.12 -8.72
CA CYS A 146 -2.99 -7.25 -9.22
C CYS A 146 -2.98 -7.61 -10.70
N GLU A 147 -3.74 -8.63 -11.10
CA GLU A 147 -3.82 -9.07 -12.49
C GLU A 147 -4.34 -7.98 -13.41
N GLY A 148 -5.40 -7.26 -13.00
CA GLY A 148 -5.94 -6.14 -13.77
C GLY A 148 -4.91 -5.03 -14.01
N LEU A 149 -4.09 -4.72 -13.01
CA LEU A 149 -3.00 -3.74 -13.17
C LEU A 149 -1.85 -4.27 -14.04
N VAL A 150 -1.49 -5.55 -13.90
CA VAL A 150 -0.45 -6.17 -14.73
C VAL A 150 -0.88 -6.26 -16.19
N GLN A 151 -2.14 -6.53 -16.45
CA GLN A 151 -2.69 -6.65 -17.81
C GLN A 151 -3.00 -5.31 -18.47
N TRP A 152 -3.14 -4.25 -17.69
CA TRP A 152 -3.44 -2.94 -18.23
C TRP A 152 -2.31 -2.44 -19.16
N ARG A 153 -2.69 -2.01 -20.37
CA ARG A 153 -1.77 -1.56 -21.43
C ARG A 153 -1.99 -0.11 -21.84
N GLY A 154 -2.85 0.59 -21.13
CA GLY A 154 -3.08 2.01 -21.37
C GLY A 154 -1.87 2.87 -21.00
N SER A 155 -1.88 4.10 -21.42
CA SER A 155 -0.88 5.08 -21.00
C SER A 155 -1.17 5.54 -19.57
N PHE A 156 -0.16 5.58 -18.72
CA PHE A 156 -0.18 6.33 -17.47
C PHE A 156 -0.06 7.85 -17.73
N ALA A 157 -0.62 8.32 -18.85
CA ALA A 157 -0.78 9.75 -19.03
C ALA A 157 -1.54 10.28 -17.80
N LEU A 158 -1.01 11.32 -17.19
CA LEU A 158 -1.55 11.94 -15.98
C LEU A 158 -2.94 12.59 -16.20
N ASP A 159 -3.74 12.08 -17.11
CA ASP A 159 -4.96 12.73 -17.55
C ASP A 159 -6.26 11.96 -17.30
N SER A 160 -6.21 10.65 -17.00
CA SER A 160 -7.42 9.88 -17.11
C SER A 160 -7.75 8.88 -16.01
N PHE A 161 -6.89 8.58 -15.04
CA PHE A 161 -7.10 7.44 -14.13
C PHE A 161 -7.54 6.14 -14.85
N GLY A 162 -7.13 5.97 -16.13
CA GLY A 162 -7.59 4.89 -16.99
C GLY A 162 -7.17 3.49 -16.54
N TRP A 163 -6.23 3.39 -15.61
CA TRP A 163 -5.82 2.16 -14.93
C TRP A 163 -6.88 1.64 -13.95
N LEU A 164 -7.86 2.47 -13.59
CA LEU A 164 -8.90 2.14 -12.63
C LEU A 164 -10.04 1.35 -13.32
N GLN A 165 -9.70 0.18 -13.83
CA GLN A 165 -10.64 -0.74 -14.48
C GLN A 165 -11.45 -1.53 -13.45
N PRO A 166 -12.55 -2.21 -13.82
CA PRO A 166 -13.47 -2.87 -12.89
C PRO A 166 -12.84 -3.82 -11.87
N SER A 167 -11.75 -4.48 -12.14
CA SER A 167 -11.09 -5.31 -11.10
C SER A 167 -10.34 -4.47 -10.06
N VAL A 168 -9.78 -3.33 -10.49
CA VAL A 168 -9.06 -2.39 -9.60
C VAL A 168 -10.05 -1.47 -8.89
N LEU A 169 -11.03 -0.93 -9.64
CA LEU A 169 -12.17 -0.22 -9.09
C LEU A 169 -13.12 -1.27 -8.47
N ASN A 170 -13.41 -1.11 -7.20
CA ASN A 170 -14.30 -2.01 -6.46
C ASN A 170 -15.17 -1.22 -5.47
N ALA A 171 -16.18 -1.86 -4.91
CA ALA A 171 -17.14 -1.24 -3.99
C ALA A 171 -16.51 -0.50 -2.79
N CYS A 172 -15.27 -0.82 -2.43
CA CYS A 172 -14.54 -0.18 -1.34
C CYS A 172 -13.66 1.00 -1.79
N THR A 173 -13.54 1.27 -3.09
CA THR A 173 -12.74 2.39 -3.58
C THR A 173 -13.37 3.71 -3.14
N ARG A 174 -12.58 4.55 -2.49
CA ARG A 174 -13.01 5.89 -2.01
C ARG A 174 -12.16 7.00 -2.58
N ILE A 175 -10.94 6.69 -2.97
CA ILE A 175 -10.01 7.64 -3.55
C ILE A 175 -9.06 6.92 -4.51
N ALA A 176 -8.80 7.53 -5.64
CA ALA A 176 -7.71 7.16 -6.53
C ALA A 176 -6.67 8.27 -6.54
N VAL A 177 -5.39 7.88 -6.56
CA VAL A 177 -4.28 8.83 -6.51
C VAL A 177 -3.23 8.42 -7.55
N GLU A 178 -2.77 9.39 -8.30
CA GLU A 178 -1.62 9.28 -9.19
C GLU A 178 -0.53 10.23 -8.71
N MET A 179 0.70 9.77 -8.72
CA MET A 179 1.85 10.59 -8.33
C MET A 179 2.98 10.41 -9.32
N CYS A 180 3.60 11.53 -9.67
CA CYS A 180 4.82 11.56 -10.45
C CYS A 180 5.85 12.44 -9.73
N PRO A 181 6.76 11.86 -8.92
CA PRO A 181 7.74 12.62 -8.18
C PRO A 181 8.69 13.41 -9.09
N ALA A 182 9.07 12.84 -10.23
CA ALA A 182 9.94 13.49 -11.22
C ALA A 182 9.37 14.83 -11.74
N HIS A 183 8.04 14.94 -11.79
CA HIS A 183 7.34 16.15 -12.21
C HIS A 183 6.70 16.91 -11.04
N SER A 184 6.92 16.46 -9.81
CA SER A 184 6.30 17.04 -8.60
C SER A 184 4.78 17.13 -8.71
N ILE A 185 4.13 16.13 -9.31
CA ILE A 185 2.69 16.10 -9.54
C ILE A 185 2.05 15.04 -8.65
N LEU A 186 0.97 15.43 -7.98
CA LEU A 186 0.02 14.54 -7.34
C LEU A 186 -1.37 14.87 -7.87
N ARG A 187 -2.13 13.83 -8.23
CA ARG A 187 -3.55 13.94 -8.60
C ARG A 187 -4.38 13.00 -7.76
N ALA A 188 -5.56 13.43 -7.39
CA ALA A 188 -6.50 12.63 -6.64
C ALA A 188 -7.92 12.87 -7.11
N VAL A 189 -8.74 11.82 -7.06
CA VAL A 189 -10.18 11.88 -7.32
C VAL A 189 -10.91 11.04 -6.27
N GLY A 190 -12.00 11.59 -5.74
CA GLY A 190 -12.87 10.93 -4.77
C GLY A 190 -13.93 10.10 -5.45
N TYR A 191 -14.29 8.97 -4.84
CA TYR A 191 -15.30 8.03 -5.31
C TYR A 191 -16.32 7.76 -4.21
N GLU A 192 -17.59 7.57 -4.61
CA GLU A 192 -18.65 7.19 -3.70
C GLU A 192 -19.53 6.11 -4.33
N LEU A 193 -19.89 5.12 -3.51
CA LEU A 193 -20.79 4.05 -3.91
C LEU A 193 -22.23 4.48 -3.63
N ALA A 194 -22.98 4.76 -4.68
CA ALA A 194 -24.40 5.06 -4.57
C ALA A 194 -25.22 3.79 -4.24
N ALA A 195 -26.34 3.97 -3.60
CA ALA A 195 -27.26 2.87 -3.28
C ALA A 195 -27.69 2.12 -4.54
N GLY A 196 -27.59 0.80 -4.54
CA GLY A 196 -27.96 -0.06 -5.68
C GLY A 196 -26.91 -0.13 -6.80
N ARG A 197 -25.71 0.44 -6.61
CA ARG A 197 -24.61 0.32 -7.56
C ARG A 197 -23.59 -0.68 -7.05
N ASP A 198 -22.97 -1.43 -7.95
CA ASP A 198 -21.91 -2.37 -7.64
C ASP A 198 -20.52 -1.72 -7.60
N LEU A 199 -20.35 -0.62 -8.35
CA LEU A 199 -19.11 0.14 -8.44
C LEU A 199 -19.35 1.62 -8.10
N PRO A 200 -18.38 2.25 -7.42
CA PRO A 200 -18.48 3.68 -7.09
C PRO A 200 -18.24 4.57 -8.32
N ASP A 201 -18.90 5.69 -8.35
CA ASP A 201 -18.73 6.74 -9.35
C ASP A 201 -17.81 7.86 -8.80
N PRO A 202 -17.07 8.58 -9.66
CA PRO A 202 -16.31 9.74 -9.24
C PRO A 202 -17.25 10.86 -8.79
N VAL A 203 -17.05 11.37 -7.58
CA VAL A 203 -17.88 12.43 -6.99
C VAL A 203 -17.16 13.76 -6.82
N THR A 204 -15.86 13.79 -7.11
CA THR A 204 -15.09 15.04 -7.16
C THR A 204 -14.46 15.23 -8.54
N LEU A 205 -14.21 16.47 -8.89
CA LEU A 205 -13.25 16.75 -9.97
C LEU A 205 -11.85 16.29 -9.55
N PRO A 206 -11.01 15.84 -10.49
CA PRO A 206 -9.64 15.52 -10.19
C PRO A 206 -8.91 16.73 -9.58
N CYS A 207 -8.48 16.62 -8.35
CA CYS A 207 -7.60 17.60 -7.72
C CYS A 207 -6.17 17.37 -8.19
N ARG A 208 -5.51 18.42 -8.66
CA ARG A 208 -4.09 18.38 -9.04
C ARG A 208 -3.31 19.30 -8.12
N LEU A 209 -2.32 18.73 -7.44
CA LEU A 209 -1.32 19.46 -6.69
C LEU A 209 0.00 19.40 -7.45
N THR A 210 0.59 20.56 -7.69
CA THR A 210 1.92 20.69 -8.29
C THR A 210 2.78 21.45 -7.28
N LEU A 211 3.91 20.88 -6.89
CA LEU A 211 4.89 21.62 -6.14
C LEU A 211 5.64 22.50 -7.13
N ASP A 212 5.32 23.77 -7.15
CA ASP A 212 6.14 24.74 -7.83
C ASP A 212 7.55 24.65 -7.24
N ARG A 213 8.52 24.36 -8.09
CA ARG A 213 9.91 24.52 -7.68
C ARG A 213 10.04 25.99 -7.34
N MET A 214 10.15 26.29 -6.06
CA MET A 214 10.62 27.60 -5.65
C MET A 214 12.02 27.72 -6.26
N VAL A 215 12.09 28.36 -7.41
CA VAL A 215 13.33 28.84 -7.99
C VAL A 215 13.77 29.96 -7.07
N ALA A 216 14.74 29.65 -6.20
CA ALA A 216 15.46 30.66 -5.45
C ALA A 216 16.71 31.04 -6.20
#